data_d64a0105cb03688c1398f5b0c140a679
#
_entry.id   d64a0105cb03688c1398f5b0c140a679
#
_cell.length_a   1.000
_cell.length_b   1.000
_cell.length_c   1.000
_cell.angle_alpha   90.00
_cell.angle_beta   90.00
_cell.angle_gamma   90.00
#
_symmetry.space_group_name_H-M   'P 1'
#
loop_
_entity.id
_entity.type
_entity.pdbx_description
1 polymer ?
#
loop_
_entity_poly.entity_id
_entity_poly.type
_entity_poly.pdbx_seq_one_letter_code
_entity_poly.pdbx_strand_id
1 'polypeptide(L)'
;MATFSIVAVDTTTGEVGSAGGSCIAGSIIISDVHPGIGAIHTQSYYLPSNQFYASSLMDEGYSPSEIIELLENNDAQNNPGIRQYGIVDLLSGNNYGLLYEHECEEIEDAVWQGIPNSGELAECTDPTIARSASFTGNNCSSWKGHINGINYAIQGNILLSENILLGLERGFNLTNGSLDQKLMVAMQEAKFPGADTRCLDEEISTLSAFIRVAKPTDEDEYYMDLNVNSVIPYFTENEIWIDPIDTLQTLYDNWYENNFNYEIGDINQDFMINILDIVAIATGILDGGINGIAYYLADVNGDDLINILDIINIVNIILEN
;
A
#
# COMPACT_ATOMS: atom_id res chain seq x y z
N MET A 1 3.37 -21.92 -1.08
CA MET A 1 3.53 -20.92 -0.03
C MET A 1 2.16 -20.44 0.38
N ALA A 2 1.86 -20.46 1.68
CA ALA A 2 0.70 -19.75 2.20
C ALA A 2 1.08 -18.31 2.38
N THR A 3 0.19 -17.37 2.15
CA THR A 3 0.51 -15.95 2.18
C THR A 3 -0.79 -15.16 2.19
N PHE A 4 -0.80 -14.02 2.84
CA PHE A 4 -1.75 -12.95 2.57
C PHE A 4 -1.00 -11.73 2.07
N SER A 5 -1.57 -11.04 1.12
CA SER A 5 -0.86 -9.93 0.48
C SER A 5 -1.82 -8.98 -0.24
N ILE A 6 -1.34 -7.77 -0.48
CA ILE A 6 -2.01 -6.71 -1.21
C ILE A 6 -1.04 -6.06 -2.20
N VAL A 7 -1.49 -5.81 -3.42
CA VAL A 7 -0.89 -4.88 -4.38
C VAL A 7 -1.85 -3.72 -4.57
N ALA A 8 -1.32 -2.50 -4.67
CA ALA A 8 -2.16 -1.30 -4.78
C ALA A 8 -1.45 -0.19 -5.57
N VAL A 9 -2.22 0.74 -6.10
CA VAL A 9 -1.71 1.94 -6.79
C VAL A 9 -2.46 3.19 -6.32
N ASP A 10 -1.79 4.33 -6.42
CA ASP A 10 -2.39 5.64 -6.23
C ASP A 10 -2.44 6.38 -7.58
N THR A 11 -3.66 6.65 -8.05
CA THR A 11 -3.87 7.32 -9.35
C THR A 11 -3.51 8.80 -9.34
N THR A 12 -3.36 9.41 -8.16
CA THR A 12 -3.02 10.82 -7.99
C THR A 12 -1.50 11.03 -8.05
N THR A 13 -0.75 10.17 -7.34
CA THR A 13 0.72 10.29 -7.25
C THR A 13 1.44 9.42 -8.28
N GLY A 14 0.77 8.44 -8.87
CA GLY A 14 1.38 7.41 -9.72
C GLY A 14 2.19 6.37 -8.94
N GLU A 15 2.12 6.39 -7.62
CA GLU A 15 2.82 5.43 -6.76
C GLU A 15 2.23 4.02 -6.90
N VAL A 16 3.10 3.04 -6.79
CA VAL A 16 2.78 1.61 -6.87
C VAL A 16 3.28 0.92 -5.61
N GLY A 17 2.43 0.12 -4.98
CA GLY A 17 2.74 -0.48 -3.70
C GLY A 17 2.42 -1.98 -3.61
N SER A 18 3.09 -2.64 -2.68
CA SER A 18 3.01 -4.07 -2.45
C SER A 18 3.33 -4.38 -0.99
N ALA A 19 2.48 -5.17 -0.33
CA ALA A 19 2.73 -5.63 1.03
C ALA A 19 2.23 -7.06 1.23
N GLY A 20 2.82 -7.78 2.18
CA GLY A 20 2.38 -9.13 2.48
C GLY A 20 3.17 -9.82 3.59
N GLY A 21 2.65 -10.96 4.02
CA GLY A 21 3.27 -11.81 5.04
C GLY A 21 3.01 -13.28 4.82
N SER A 22 3.91 -14.12 5.30
CA SER A 22 3.85 -15.58 5.15
C SER A 22 4.53 -16.29 6.31
N CYS A 23 4.03 -17.47 6.69
CA CYS A 23 4.70 -18.36 7.66
C CYS A 23 5.83 -19.18 7.01
N ILE A 24 6.63 -18.51 6.17
CA ILE A 24 7.93 -18.96 5.66
C ILE A 24 8.88 -17.76 5.58
N ALA A 25 10.17 -18.02 5.51
CA ALA A 25 11.15 -16.97 5.22
C ALA A 25 11.02 -16.46 3.78
N GLY A 26 11.34 -15.18 3.57
CA GLY A 26 11.48 -14.60 2.23
C GLY A 26 10.18 -14.41 1.47
N SER A 27 9.07 -14.09 2.14
CA SER A 27 7.79 -13.84 1.47
C SER A 27 7.84 -12.76 0.39
N ILE A 28 8.77 -11.82 0.49
CA ILE A 28 8.96 -10.71 -0.46
C ILE A 28 9.19 -11.16 -1.92
N ILE A 29 9.61 -12.41 -2.14
CA ILE A 29 9.83 -12.94 -3.50
C ILE A 29 8.56 -13.00 -4.37
N ILE A 30 7.38 -12.96 -3.76
CA ILE A 30 6.12 -12.94 -4.50
C ILE A 30 5.85 -11.60 -5.17
N SER A 31 6.52 -10.54 -4.70
CA SER A 31 6.29 -9.15 -5.06
C SER A 31 7.15 -8.75 -6.25
N ASP A 32 6.52 -8.23 -7.28
CA ASP A 32 7.14 -7.61 -8.44
C ASP A 32 6.47 -6.25 -8.65
N VAL A 33 7.27 -5.17 -8.57
CA VAL A 33 6.79 -3.78 -8.60
C VAL A 33 7.43 -3.06 -9.79
N HIS A 34 6.59 -2.47 -10.62
CA HIS A 34 6.97 -1.71 -11.81
C HIS A 34 6.67 -0.22 -11.57
N PRO A 35 7.68 0.63 -11.28
CA PRO A 35 7.48 2.03 -10.94
C PRO A 35 6.60 2.78 -11.96
N GLY A 36 5.54 3.43 -11.48
CA GLY A 36 4.60 4.17 -12.32
C GLY A 36 3.73 3.34 -13.27
N ILE A 37 3.84 2.00 -13.25
CA ILE A 37 3.10 1.08 -14.11
C ILE A 37 2.14 0.23 -13.29
N GLY A 38 2.64 -0.58 -12.34
CA GLY A 38 1.80 -1.49 -11.61
C GLY A 38 2.57 -2.45 -10.71
N ALA A 39 1.85 -3.39 -10.07
CA ALA A 39 2.43 -4.42 -9.23
C ALA A 39 1.76 -5.77 -9.41
N ILE A 40 2.56 -6.81 -9.26
CA ILE A 40 2.18 -8.21 -9.44
C ILE A 40 2.54 -8.99 -8.18
N HIS A 41 1.59 -9.76 -7.67
CA HIS A 41 1.84 -10.83 -6.71
C HIS A 41 1.60 -12.19 -7.34
N THR A 42 2.59 -13.07 -7.21
CA THR A 42 2.48 -14.47 -7.60
C THR A 42 2.74 -15.36 -6.39
N GLN A 43 1.73 -16.04 -5.91
CA GLN A 43 1.80 -16.81 -4.65
C GLN A 43 1.09 -18.15 -4.73
N SER A 44 0.88 -18.82 -3.59
CA SER A 44 0.52 -20.22 -3.41
C SER A 44 1.71 -21.11 -3.76
N TYR A 45 1.75 -21.79 -4.84
CA TYR A 45 2.96 -22.49 -5.32
C TYR A 45 3.76 -21.52 -6.22
N TYR A 46 4.50 -20.58 -5.60
CA TYR A 46 5.31 -19.59 -6.31
C TYR A 46 6.19 -20.23 -7.38
N LEU A 47 6.21 -19.65 -8.57
CA LEU A 47 6.98 -20.12 -9.71
C LEU A 47 7.61 -18.90 -10.42
N PRO A 48 8.95 -18.75 -10.38
CA PRO A 48 9.63 -17.61 -10.99
C PRO A 48 9.28 -17.41 -12.47
N SER A 49 9.14 -18.50 -13.24
CA SER A 49 8.80 -18.41 -14.67
C SER A 49 7.45 -17.74 -14.92
N ASN A 50 6.46 -17.97 -14.06
CA ASN A 50 5.16 -17.31 -14.17
C ASN A 50 5.25 -15.84 -13.78
N GLN A 51 6.03 -15.50 -12.76
CA GLN A 51 6.26 -14.12 -12.36
C GLN A 51 6.97 -13.34 -13.48
N PHE A 52 8.06 -13.85 -14.03
CA PHE A 52 8.74 -13.22 -15.16
C PHE A 52 7.85 -13.06 -16.41
N TYR A 53 6.99 -14.03 -16.66
CA TYR A 53 6.03 -13.92 -17.75
C TYR A 53 4.99 -12.83 -17.51
N ALA A 54 4.43 -12.76 -16.31
CA ALA A 54 3.51 -11.69 -15.92
C ALA A 54 4.18 -10.31 -15.97
N SER A 55 5.43 -10.20 -15.49
CA SER A 55 6.26 -9.01 -15.55
C SER A 55 6.42 -8.49 -16.98
N SER A 56 6.82 -9.36 -17.91
CA SER A 56 6.99 -9.00 -19.33
C SER A 56 5.67 -8.54 -19.97
N LEU A 57 4.55 -9.17 -19.63
CA LEU A 57 3.24 -8.77 -20.15
C LEU A 57 2.79 -7.39 -19.61
N MET A 58 3.10 -7.10 -18.33
CA MET A 58 2.84 -5.77 -17.76
C MET A 58 3.66 -4.69 -18.45
N ASP A 59 4.94 -4.93 -18.71
CA ASP A 59 5.82 -4.02 -19.45
C ASP A 59 5.36 -3.81 -20.90
N GLU A 60 4.70 -4.82 -21.50
CA GLU A 60 4.09 -4.74 -22.83
C GLU A 60 2.71 -4.03 -22.82
N GLY A 61 2.18 -3.65 -21.63
CA GLY A 61 0.93 -2.91 -21.46
C GLY A 61 -0.35 -3.74 -21.43
N TYR A 62 -0.24 -5.06 -21.25
CA TYR A 62 -1.42 -5.91 -21.02
C TYR A 62 -2.12 -5.55 -19.73
N SER A 63 -3.45 -5.56 -19.75
CA SER A 63 -4.23 -5.31 -18.54
C SER A 63 -4.10 -6.45 -17.52
N PRO A 64 -4.35 -6.18 -16.20
CA PRO A 64 -4.34 -7.21 -15.16
C PRO A 64 -5.16 -8.45 -15.49
N SER A 65 -6.33 -8.27 -16.11
CA SER A 65 -7.21 -9.39 -16.49
C SER A 65 -6.63 -10.21 -17.64
N GLU A 66 -6.05 -9.58 -18.63
CA GLU A 66 -5.38 -10.28 -19.76
C GLU A 66 -4.14 -11.03 -19.28
N ILE A 67 -3.34 -10.43 -18.38
CA ILE A 67 -2.18 -11.10 -17.78
C ILE A 67 -2.61 -12.37 -17.05
N ILE A 68 -3.67 -12.30 -16.24
CA ILE A 68 -4.18 -13.48 -15.52
C ILE A 68 -4.65 -14.56 -16.50
N GLU A 69 -5.42 -14.21 -17.54
CA GLU A 69 -5.87 -15.16 -18.55
C GLU A 69 -4.68 -15.85 -19.26
N LEU A 70 -3.65 -15.09 -19.60
CA LEU A 70 -2.44 -15.61 -20.22
C LEU A 70 -1.65 -16.53 -19.27
N LEU A 71 -1.57 -16.18 -17.97
CA LEU A 71 -0.94 -17.02 -16.94
C LEU A 71 -1.69 -18.34 -16.72
N GLU A 72 -3.03 -18.33 -16.74
CA GLU A 72 -3.83 -19.55 -16.65
C GLU A 72 -3.60 -20.49 -17.85
N ASN A 73 -3.53 -19.91 -19.06
CA ASN A 73 -3.35 -20.66 -20.30
C ASN A 73 -1.91 -21.14 -20.53
N ASN A 74 -0.91 -20.46 -19.92
CA ASN A 74 0.52 -20.70 -20.17
C ASN A 74 1.30 -20.99 -18.87
N ASP A 75 0.65 -21.52 -17.82
CA ASP A 75 1.37 -21.91 -16.58
C ASP A 75 2.54 -22.82 -16.90
N ALA A 76 3.76 -22.45 -16.48
CA ALA A 76 4.99 -23.12 -16.86
C ALA A 76 5.09 -24.59 -16.38
N GLN A 77 4.17 -25.03 -15.49
CA GLN A 77 4.02 -26.42 -15.06
C GLN A 77 2.67 -27.04 -15.48
N ASN A 78 1.89 -26.35 -16.34
CA ASN A 78 0.54 -26.75 -16.76
C ASN A 78 -0.40 -27.06 -15.57
N ASN A 79 -0.29 -26.30 -14.48
CA ASN A 79 -1.09 -26.49 -13.27
C ASN A 79 -1.53 -25.15 -12.66
N PRO A 80 -2.31 -24.33 -13.39
CA PRO A 80 -2.76 -23.03 -12.88
C PRO A 80 -3.67 -23.16 -11.66
N GLY A 81 -4.33 -24.31 -11.48
CA GLY A 81 -5.24 -24.57 -10.36
C GLY A 81 -4.61 -24.45 -8.97
N ILE A 82 -3.27 -24.50 -8.85
CA ILE A 82 -2.56 -24.32 -7.58
C ILE A 82 -1.97 -22.92 -7.40
N ARG A 83 -2.15 -22.01 -8.37
CA ARG A 83 -1.60 -20.65 -8.35
C ARG A 83 -2.57 -19.65 -7.76
N GLN A 84 -2.03 -18.56 -7.26
CA GLN A 84 -2.80 -17.41 -6.83
C GLN A 84 -2.08 -16.14 -7.27
N TYR A 85 -2.81 -15.24 -7.91
CA TYR A 85 -2.31 -14.00 -8.48
C TYR A 85 -3.12 -12.81 -8.00
N GLY A 86 -2.46 -11.67 -7.78
CA GLY A 86 -3.08 -10.36 -7.61
C GLY A 86 -2.28 -9.36 -8.42
N ILE A 87 -2.94 -8.59 -9.28
CA ILE A 87 -2.31 -7.67 -10.21
C ILE A 87 -3.08 -6.36 -10.21
N VAL A 88 -2.35 -5.26 -10.18
CA VAL A 88 -2.90 -3.90 -10.30
C VAL A 88 -2.01 -3.09 -11.21
N ASP A 89 -2.58 -2.20 -12.01
CA ASP A 89 -1.83 -1.26 -12.84
C ASP A 89 -2.48 0.12 -12.92
N LEU A 90 -1.72 1.05 -13.49
CA LEU A 90 -2.11 2.40 -13.84
C LEU A 90 -2.21 2.51 -15.36
N LEU A 91 -3.40 2.81 -15.86
CA LEU A 91 -3.58 3.22 -17.24
C LEU A 91 -3.50 4.75 -17.29
N SER A 92 -2.39 5.27 -17.81
CA SER A 92 -2.21 6.70 -18.02
C SER A 92 -3.21 7.21 -19.04
N GLY A 93 -3.80 8.37 -18.76
CA GLY A 93 -4.72 9.02 -19.67
C GLY A 93 -4.05 9.56 -20.92
N ASN A 94 -4.86 9.95 -21.90
CA ASN A 94 -4.38 10.63 -23.09
C ASN A 94 -3.97 12.06 -22.77
N ASN A 95 -2.93 12.56 -23.40
CA ASN A 95 -2.51 13.95 -23.30
C ASN A 95 -3.00 14.71 -24.54
N TYR A 96 -3.89 15.69 -24.32
CA TYR A 96 -4.42 16.56 -25.37
C TYR A 96 -3.58 17.82 -25.59
N GLY A 97 -2.52 18.03 -24.78
CA GLY A 97 -1.66 19.20 -24.83
C GLY A 97 -2.20 20.39 -24.02
N LEU A 98 -1.64 21.55 -24.29
CA LEU A 98 -2.03 22.79 -23.60
C LEU A 98 -3.29 23.37 -24.24
N LEU A 99 -4.37 23.44 -23.47
CA LEU A 99 -5.68 23.97 -23.86
C LEU A 99 -6.18 25.01 -22.85
N TYR A 100 -7.13 25.85 -23.27
CA TYR A 100 -7.90 26.63 -22.32
C TYR A 100 -8.88 25.74 -21.54
N GLU A 101 -9.26 26.17 -20.35
CA GLU A 101 -10.15 25.43 -19.47
C GLU A 101 -11.43 24.97 -20.20
N HIS A 102 -12.10 25.90 -20.90
CA HIS A 102 -13.36 25.61 -21.62
C HIS A 102 -13.17 24.65 -22.82
N GLU A 103 -12.00 24.62 -23.44
CA GLU A 103 -11.68 23.66 -24.55
C GLU A 103 -11.48 22.26 -23.99
N CYS A 104 -10.87 22.16 -22.78
CA CYS A 104 -10.68 20.89 -22.09
C CYS A 104 -12.03 20.32 -21.59
N GLU A 105 -12.93 21.17 -21.09
CA GLU A 105 -14.29 20.78 -20.64
C GLU A 105 -15.14 20.17 -21.76
N GLU A 106 -14.84 20.43 -23.05
CA GLU A 106 -15.53 19.82 -24.19
C GLU A 106 -15.05 18.39 -24.48
N ILE A 107 -13.96 17.93 -23.84
CA ILE A 107 -13.43 16.58 -24.01
C ILE A 107 -13.97 15.70 -22.88
N GLU A 108 -14.63 14.60 -23.23
CA GLU A 108 -15.24 13.68 -22.29
C GLU A 108 -14.17 13.12 -21.33
N ASP A 109 -14.44 13.22 -20.03
CA ASP A 109 -13.58 12.77 -18.92
C ASP A 109 -12.22 13.48 -18.74
N ALA A 110 -11.88 14.45 -19.60
CA ALA A 110 -10.60 15.14 -19.47
C ALA A 110 -10.55 16.12 -18.30
N VAL A 111 -9.36 16.28 -17.72
CA VAL A 111 -9.09 17.14 -16.56
C VAL A 111 -8.06 18.22 -16.96
N TRP A 112 -8.43 19.47 -16.75
CA TRP A 112 -7.54 20.59 -16.95
C TRP A 112 -6.71 20.86 -15.68
N GLN A 113 -5.39 20.98 -15.83
CA GLN A 113 -4.43 21.08 -14.73
C GLN A 113 -4.05 22.51 -14.33
N GLY A 114 -4.76 23.52 -14.85
CA GLY A 114 -4.46 24.93 -14.62
C GLY A 114 -5.17 25.53 -13.40
N ILE A 115 -4.97 26.85 -13.24
CA ILE A 115 -5.68 27.64 -12.21
C ILE A 115 -7.05 28.06 -12.76
N PRO A 116 -8.17 27.66 -12.17
CA PRO A 116 -9.51 27.99 -12.66
C PRO A 116 -9.71 29.50 -12.92
N ASN A 117 -10.29 29.81 -14.07
CA ASN A 117 -10.55 31.17 -14.52
C ASN A 117 -9.32 32.08 -14.71
N SER A 118 -8.11 31.52 -14.81
CA SER A 118 -6.88 32.31 -15.06
C SER A 118 -6.83 32.87 -16.49
N GLY A 119 -7.51 32.21 -17.42
CA GLY A 119 -7.42 32.52 -18.86
C GLY A 119 -6.07 32.10 -19.49
N GLU A 120 -5.30 31.26 -18.79
CA GLU A 120 -4.04 30.70 -19.27
C GLU A 120 -4.27 29.30 -19.86
N LEU A 121 -3.34 28.88 -20.71
CA LEU A 121 -3.30 27.52 -21.23
C LEU A 121 -2.66 26.59 -20.19
N ALA A 122 -3.27 25.42 -19.97
CA ALA A 122 -2.70 24.37 -19.11
C ALA A 122 -2.87 22.99 -19.76
N GLU A 123 -2.18 22.00 -19.23
CA GLU A 123 -2.31 20.63 -19.70
C GLU A 123 -3.75 20.13 -19.51
N CYS A 124 -4.27 19.51 -20.55
CA CYS A 124 -5.54 18.80 -20.54
C CYS A 124 -5.28 17.33 -20.82
N THR A 125 -5.65 16.47 -19.89
CA THR A 125 -5.38 15.03 -19.94
C THR A 125 -6.57 14.24 -19.44
N ASP A 126 -6.77 13.03 -19.93
CA ASP A 126 -7.65 12.07 -19.25
C ASP A 126 -7.06 11.71 -17.88
N PRO A 127 -7.90 11.46 -16.88
CA PRO A 127 -7.39 11.01 -15.59
C PRO A 127 -6.67 9.66 -15.74
N THR A 128 -5.62 9.49 -14.95
CA THR A 128 -5.03 8.16 -14.75
C THR A 128 -6.05 7.29 -14.01
N ILE A 129 -6.31 6.11 -14.55
CA ILE A 129 -7.20 5.13 -13.93
C ILE A 129 -6.43 3.91 -13.46
N ALA A 130 -6.89 3.32 -12.36
CA ALA A 130 -6.38 2.04 -11.88
C ALA A 130 -7.20 0.88 -12.46
N ARG A 131 -6.52 -0.24 -12.72
CA ARG A 131 -7.15 -1.52 -13.07
C ARG A 131 -6.63 -2.59 -12.13
N SER A 132 -7.48 -3.53 -11.72
CA SER A 132 -7.09 -4.63 -10.84
C SER A 132 -7.71 -5.94 -11.27
N ALA A 133 -7.01 -7.04 -11.03
CA ALA A 133 -7.54 -8.38 -11.19
C ALA A 133 -6.86 -9.37 -10.23
N SER A 134 -7.58 -10.43 -9.85
CA SER A 134 -7.04 -11.50 -9.04
C SER A 134 -7.50 -12.86 -9.51
N PHE A 135 -6.69 -13.86 -9.22
CA PHE A 135 -7.00 -15.26 -9.48
C PHE A 135 -6.65 -16.13 -8.26
N THR A 136 -7.54 -17.02 -7.90
CA THR A 136 -7.30 -18.05 -6.89
C THR A 136 -7.67 -19.40 -7.45
N GLY A 137 -6.67 -20.22 -7.73
CA GLY A 137 -6.85 -21.56 -8.29
C GLY A 137 -7.63 -22.49 -7.34
N ASN A 138 -8.47 -23.34 -7.92
CA ASN A 138 -9.37 -24.21 -7.16
C ASN A 138 -8.63 -25.20 -6.23
N ASN A 139 -7.38 -25.53 -6.54
CA ASN A 139 -6.52 -26.44 -5.79
C ASN A 139 -5.56 -25.73 -4.83
N CYS A 140 -5.63 -24.40 -4.66
CA CYS A 140 -4.95 -23.72 -3.58
C CYS A 140 -5.46 -24.23 -2.23
N SER A 141 -4.60 -24.27 -1.22
CA SER A 141 -4.97 -24.78 0.11
C SER A 141 -5.89 -23.82 0.86
N SER A 142 -6.86 -24.34 1.57
CA SER A 142 -7.85 -23.57 2.32
C SER A 142 -7.32 -23.03 3.66
N TRP A 143 -7.86 -21.98 4.28
CA TRP A 143 -8.81 -21.07 3.65
C TRP A 143 -8.09 -20.23 2.57
N LYS A 144 -8.79 -19.91 1.48
CA LYS A 144 -8.22 -19.18 0.35
C LYS A 144 -9.27 -18.29 -0.30
N GLY A 145 -8.85 -17.17 -0.84
CA GLY A 145 -9.72 -16.23 -1.53
C GLY A 145 -8.95 -15.01 -2.04
N HIS A 146 -9.68 -14.09 -2.65
CA HIS A 146 -9.19 -12.80 -3.08
C HIS A 146 -10.29 -11.74 -3.02
N ILE A 147 -9.89 -10.47 -2.99
CA ILE A 147 -10.75 -9.30 -3.06
C ILE A 147 -10.14 -8.32 -4.08
N ASN A 148 -10.96 -7.78 -4.99
CA ASN A 148 -10.54 -6.74 -5.91
C ASN A 148 -11.25 -5.43 -5.57
N GLY A 149 -10.49 -4.37 -5.36
CA GLY A 149 -10.98 -3.00 -5.35
C GLY A 149 -10.67 -2.30 -6.68
N ILE A 150 -10.96 -1.01 -6.76
CA ILE A 150 -10.68 -0.23 -7.97
C ILE A 150 -9.17 -0.14 -8.22
N ASN A 151 -8.38 0.10 -7.15
CA ASN A 151 -6.95 0.37 -7.20
C ASN A 151 -6.11 -0.58 -6.33
N TYR A 152 -6.64 -1.74 -5.98
CA TYR A 152 -5.93 -2.79 -5.24
C TYR A 152 -6.42 -4.19 -5.59
N ALA A 153 -5.55 -5.17 -5.38
CA ALA A 153 -5.87 -6.59 -5.39
C ALA A 153 -5.30 -7.25 -4.13
N ILE A 154 -6.15 -7.97 -3.40
CA ILE A 154 -5.84 -8.67 -2.16
C ILE A 154 -6.05 -10.16 -2.36
N GLN A 155 -5.13 -10.98 -1.91
CA GLN A 155 -5.23 -12.43 -2.02
C GLN A 155 -4.59 -13.13 -0.83
N GLY A 156 -5.10 -14.35 -0.56
CA GLY A 156 -4.52 -15.19 0.48
C GLY A 156 -4.90 -16.65 0.37
N ASN A 157 -4.04 -17.50 0.93
CA ASN A 157 -4.25 -18.95 1.01
C ASN A 157 -3.63 -19.53 2.29
N ILE A 158 -4.16 -20.66 2.76
CA ILE A 158 -3.84 -21.30 4.06
C ILE A 158 -4.08 -20.32 5.22
N LEU A 159 -5.07 -19.46 5.11
CA LEU A 159 -5.42 -18.50 6.13
C LEU A 159 -6.35 -19.10 7.18
N LEU A 160 -6.35 -18.47 8.35
CA LEU A 160 -7.29 -18.84 9.43
C LEU A 160 -8.74 -18.63 8.99
N SER A 161 -9.03 -17.51 8.30
CA SER A 161 -10.36 -17.19 7.78
C SER A 161 -10.29 -16.04 6.77
N GLU A 162 -11.43 -15.72 6.17
CA GLU A 162 -11.63 -14.53 5.32
C GLU A 162 -11.33 -13.21 6.03
N ASN A 163 -11.47 -13.15 7.35
CA ASN A 163 -11.25 -11.93 8.13
C ASN A 163 -9.85 -11.35 7.96
N ILE A 164 -8.86 -12.15 7.59
CA ILE A 164 -7.51 -11.67 7.30
C ILE A 164 -7.52 -10.76 6.06
N LEU A 165 -8.20 -11.17 4.98
CA LEU A 165 -8.32 -10.35 3.77
C LEU A 165 -9.21 -9.13 4.00
N LEU A 166 -10.30 -9.27 4.75
CA LEU A 166 -11.15 -8.14 5.15
C LEU A 166 -10.41 -7.15 6.06
N GLY A 167 -9.44 -7.61 6.86
CA GLY A 167 -8.54 -6.76 7.63
C GLY A 167 -7.66 -5.92 6.71
N LEU A 168 -6.97 -6.56 5.73
CA LEU A 168 -6.18 -5.84 4.73
C LEU A 168 -7.03 -4.77 4.01
N GLU A 169 -8.21 -5.15 3.54
CA GLU A 169 -9.12 -4.26 2.82
C GLU A 169 -9.56 -3.07 3.70
N ARG A 170 -9.96 -3.35 4.94
CA ARG A 170 -10.38 -2.33 5.88
C ARG A 170 -9.27 -1.33 6.19
N GLY A 171 -8.08 -1.82 6.54
CA GLY A 171 -6.93 -0.98 6.83
C GLY A 171 -6.56 -0.10 5.64
N PHE A 172 -6.54 -0.67 4.44
CA PHE A 172 -6.24 0.08 3.22
C PHE A 172 -7.27 1.18 2.92
N ASN A 173 -8.57 0.86 2.99
CA ASN A 173 -9.64 1.77 2.58
C ASN A 173 -10.00 2.83 3.63
N LEU A 174 -9.82 2.53 4.92
CA LEU A 174 -10.18 3.48 5.99
C LEU A 174 -9.04 4.42 6.38
N THR A 175 -7.82 4.15 5.93
CA THR A 175 -6.67 5.02 6.20
C THR A 175 -6.66 6.19 5.23
N ASN A 176 -6.70 7.41 5.78
CA ASN A 176 -6.42 8.63 5.05
C ASN A 176 -4.91 8.87 5.11
N GLY A 177 -4.23 8.86 3.95
CA GLY A 177 -2.78 9.05 3.90
C GLY A 177 -2.17 8.56 2.60
N SER A 178 -0.84 8.60 2.54
CA SER A 178 -0.04 8.11 1.42
C SER A 178 -0.19 6.59 1.23
N LEU A 179 0.25 6.08 0.08
CA LEU A 179 0.13 4.67 -0.25
C LEU A 179 0.87 3.76 0.75
N ASP A 180 2.05 4.17 1.21
CA ASP A 180 2.83 3.47 2.23
C ASP A 180 2.09 3.37 3.57
N GLN A 181 1.47 4.46 4.03
CA GLN A 181 0.66 4.47 5.26
C GLN A 181 -0.53 3.52 5.15
N LYS A 182 -1.27 3.56 4.04
CA LYS A 182 -2.40 2.65 3.78
C LYS A 182 -1.98 1.19 3.80
N LEU A 183 -0.86 0.86 3.17
CA LEU A 183 -0.33 -0.51 3.13
C LEU A 183 0.14 -0.98 4.53
N MET A 184 0.80 -0.11 5.30
CA MET A 184 1.25 -0.49 6.65
C MET A 184 0.06 -0.74 7.58
N VAL A 185 -0.95 0.13 7.57
CA VAL A 185 -2.18 -0.08 8.36
C VAL A 185 -2.93 -1.33 7.88
N ALA A 186 -2.98 -1.60 6.58
CA ALA A 186 -3.55 -2.84 6.06
C ALA A 186 -2.87 -4.08 6.65
N MET A 187 -1.54 -4.08 6.73
CA MET A 187 -0.78 -5.18 7.36
C MET A 187 -1.10 -5.32 8.85
N GLN A 188 -1.20 -4.21 9.60
CA GLN A 188 -1.56 -4.24 11.02
C GLN A 188 -2.98 -4.76 11.26
N GLU A 189 -3.95 -4.37 10.43
CA GLU A 189 -5.34 -4.85 10.52
C GLU A 189 -5.50 -6.33 10.14
N ALA A 190 -4.57 -6.89 9.36
CA ALA A 190 -4.51 -8.30 9.04
C ALA A 190 -3.71 -9.13 10.05
N LYS A 191 -2.97 -8.48 10.96
CA LYS A 191 -2.18 -9.13 11.99
C LYS A 191 -3.07 -9.82 13.01
N PHE A 192 -3.03 -11.15 13.00
CA PHE A 192 -3.76 -11.99 13.94
C PHE A 192 -2.97 -13.27 14.21
N PRO A 193 -2.88 -13.76 15.45
CA PRO A 193 -2.23 -15.03 15.74
C PRO A 193 -2.77 -16.15 14.86
N GLY A 194 -1.88 -16.77 14.07
CA GLY A 194 -2.24 -17.77 13.09
C GLY A 194 -2.95 -17.23 11.84
N ALA A 195 -2.78 -15.94 11.49
CA ALA A 195 -3.31 -15.40 10.22
C ALA A 195 -2.93 -16.31 9.05
N ASP A 196 -1.65 -16.69 8.97
CA ASP A 196 -1.21 -17.90 8.27
C ASP A 196 -1.28 -19.05 9.29
N THR A 197 -2.15 -20.04 9.03
CA THR A 197 -2.46 -21.10 9.99
C THR A 197 -1.25 -21.94 10.43
N ARG A 198 -0.16 -21.90 9.69
CA ARG A 198 1.09 -22.60 10.02
C ARG A 198 1.85 -21.93 11.16
N CYS A 199 1.56 -20.67 11.46
CA CYS A 199 2.14 -19.91 12.56
C CYS A 199 1.22 -19.84 13.79
N LEU A 200 0.18 -20.67 13.86
CA LEU A 200 -0.79 -20.63 14.93
C LEU A 200 -0.20 -21.12 16.27
N ASP A 201 0.65 -22.16 16.23
CA ASP A 201 1.26 -22.73 17.43
C ASP A 201 2.27 -21.76 18.09
N GLU A 202 2.85 -20.87 17.31
CA GLU A 202 3.76 -19.81 17.75
C GLU A 202 3.04 -18.53 18.20
N GLU A 203 1.72 -18.47 18.05
CA GLU A 203 0.87 -17.31 18.39
C GLU A 203 1.25 -16.02 17.64
N ILE A 204 1.86 -16.12 16.43
CA ILE A 204 2.19 -15.00 15.56
C ILE A 204 1.40 -15.06 14.25
N SER A 205 1.35 -13.95 13.52
CA SER A 205 0.62 -13.89 12.25
C SER A 205 1.38 -14.54 11.10
N THR A 206 2.71 -14.37 11.07
CA THR A 206 3.61 -14.77 9.98
C THR A 206 5.02 -15.04 10.49
N LEU A 207 5.94 -15.57 9.66
CA LEU A 207 7.40 -15.64 9.90
C LEU A 207 8.19 -14.60 9.13
N SER A 208 7.62 -14.03 8.08
CA SER A 208 8.20 -12.94 7.32
C SER A 208 7.11 -11.98 6.85
N ALA A 209 7.45 -10.71 6.72
CA ALA A 209 6.56 -9.66 6.25
C ALA A 209 7.34 -8.63 5.43
N PHE A 210 6.69 -7.95 4.51
CA PHE A 210 7.32 -6.92 3.68
C PHE A 210 6.33 -5.82 3.30
N ILE A 211 6.89 -4.67 2.95
CA ILE A 211 6.20 -3.54 2.32
C ILE A 211 7.16 -2.89 1.31
N ARG A 212 6.65 -2.60 0.11
CA ARG A 212 7.35 -1.89 -0.96
C ARG A 212 6.47 -0.79 -1.51
N VAL A 213 7.06 0.35 -1.79
CA VAL A 213 6.42 1.42 -2.56
C VAL A 213 7.44 1.97 -3.54
N ALA A 214 7.01 2.13 -4.79
CA ALA A 214 7.79 2.75 -5.85
C ALA A 214 7.08 4.00 -6.33
N LYS A 215 7.86 5.06 -6.58
CA LYS A 215 7.44 6.27 -7.27
C LYS A 215 7.63 6.13 -8.78
N PRO A 216 6.91 6.88 -9.61
CA PRO A 216 7.09 6.81 -11.07
C PRO A 216 8.51 7.12 -11.55
N THR A 217 9.28 7.83 -10.72
CA THR A 217 10.67 8.26 -11.03
C THR A 217 11.74 7.31 -10.51
N ASP A 218 11.36 6.22 -9.84
CA ASP A 218 12.32 5.26 -9.32
C ASP A 218 12.91 4.44 -10.46
N GLU A 219 14.23 4.26 -10.46
CA GLU A 219 14.97 3.49 -11.48
C GLU A 219 15.53 2.20 -10.89
N ASP A 220 16.61 2.30 -10.09
CA ASP A 220 17.33 1.14 -9.55
C ASP A 220 16.88 0.76 -8.12
N GLU A 221 16.36 1.70 -7.35
CA GLU A 221 15.93 1.51 -5.96
C GLU A 221 14.50 2.03 -5.77
N TYR A 222 13.68 1.29 -5.04
CA TYR A 222 12.34 1.74 -4.69
C TYR A 222 12.38 2.83 -3.64
N TYR A 223 11.43 3.75 -3.70
CA TYR A 223 11.18 4.75 -2.65
C TYR A 223 11.14 4.13 -1.25
N MET A 224 10.52 2.97 -1.11
CA MET A 224 10.52 2.17 0.11
C MET A 224 10.65 0.68 -0.24
N ASP A 225 11.58 -0.03 0.42
CA ASP A 225 11.71 -1.48 0.36
C ASP A 225 12.09 -2.03 1.74
N LEU A 226 11.10 -2.39 2.54
CA LEU A 226 11.27 -2.89 3.89
C LEU A 226 10.81 -4.33 3.98
N ASN A 227 11.63 -5.18 4.61
CA ASN A 227 11.22 -6.56 4.84
C ASN A 227 11.79 -7.13 6.14
N VAL A 228 11.01 -8.00 6.74
CA VAL A 228 11.40 -8.86 7.86
C VAL A 228 11.53 -10.27 7.31
N ASN A 229 12.75 -10.69 7.11
CA ASN A 229 13.08 -11.99 6.54
C ASN A 229 13.66 -12.90 7.62
N SER A 230 12.87 -13.22 8.63
CA SER A 230 13.34 -14.07 9.72
C SER A 230 13.03 -15.53 9.44
N VAL A 231 14.07 -16.36 9.51
CA VAL A 231 13.95 -17.82 9.48
C VAL A 231 13.81 -18.38 10.89
N ILE A 232 14.21 -17.61 11.89
CA ILE A 232 14.20 -17.98 13.31
C ILE A 232 13.36 -16.93 14.03
N PRO A 233 12.36 -17.35 14.79
CA PRO A 233 11.59 -16.42 15.59
C PRO A 233 12.47 -15.60 16.50
N TYR A 234 12.20 -14.31 16.59
CA TYR A 234 12.82 -13.48 17.61
C TYR A 234 12.15 -13.80 18.95
N PHE A 235 12.91 -14.44 19.85
CA PHE A 235 12.45 -14.61 21.23
C PHE A 235 12.79 -13.35 22.02
N THR A 236 11.83 -12.89 22.81
CA THR A 236 12.11 -11.97 23.90
C THR A 236 12.79 -12.71 25.07
N GLU A 237 13.29 -11.97 26.04
CA GLU A 237 13.86 -12.57 27.29
C GLU A 237 12.87 -13.50 28.04
N ASN A 238 11.57 -13.43 27.69
CA ASN A 238 10.50 -14.26 28.26
C ASN A 238 10.03 -15.37 27.30
N GLU A 239 10.78 -15.70 26.25
CA GLU A 239 10.42 -16.70 25.22
C GLU A 239 9.11 -16.36 24.45
N ILE A 240 8.75 -15.07 24.35
CA ILE A 240 7.60 -14.61 23.59
C ILE A 240 8.08 -14.31 22.16
N TRP A 241 7.37 -14.84 21.16
CA TRP A 241 7.62 -14.54 19.76
C TRP A 241 7.19 -13.11 19.43
N ILE A 242 8.04 -12.36 18.74
CA ILE A 242 7.67 -11.06 18.21
C ILE A 242 7.09 -11.27 16.82
N ASP A 243 5.87 -10.79 16.61
CA ASP A 243 5.23 -10.85 15.30
C ASP A 243 6.03 -10.05 14.26
N PRO A 244 6.38 -10.64 13.10
CA PRO A 244 7.12 -9.94 12.05
C PRO A 244 6.46 -8.66 11.55
N ILE A 245 5.14 -8.54 11.63
CA ILE A 245 4.43 -7.30 11.27
C ILE A 245 4.73 -6.18 12.27
N ASP A 246 4.91 -6.48 13.56
CA ASP A 246 5.34 -5.48 14.55
C ASP A 246 6.80 -5.06 14.32
N THR A 247 7.65 -6.00 13.94
CA THR A 247 9.03 -5.68 13.54
C THR A 247 9.03 -4.84 12.26
N LEU A 248 8.17 -5.15 11.29
CA LEU A 248 8.02 -4.37 10.06
C LEU A 248 7.53 -2.94 10.36
N GLN A 249 6.59 -2.77 11.31
CA GLN A 249 6.16 -1.46 11.80
C GLN A 249 7.35 -0.67 12.36
N THR A 250 8.17 -1.28 13.19
CA THR A 250 9.38 -0.63 13.73
C THR A 250 10.35 -0.20 12.62
N LEU A 251 10.54 -1.02 11.58
CA LEU A 251 11.36 -0.65 10.42
C LEU A 251 10.73 0.50 9.64
N TYR A 252 9.42 0.50 9.48
CA TYR A 252 8.65 1.56 8.83
C TYR A 252 8.77 2.88 9.59
N ASP A 253 8.58 2.88 10.90
CA ASP A 253 8.69 4.07 11.75
C ASP A 253 10.10 4.66 11.67
N ASN A 254 11.15 3.83 11.78
CA ASN A 254 12.53 4.27 11.62
C ASN A 254 12.83 4.81 10.20
N TRP A 255 12.29 4.15 9.16
CA TRP A 255 12.43 4.63 7.78
C TRP A 255 11.77 6.00 7.63
N TYR A 256 10.59 6.17 8.22
CA TYR A 256 9.84 7.42 8.18
C TYR A 256 10.60 8.54 8.91
N GLU A 257 11.08 8.32 10.13
CA GLU A 257 11.90 9.26 10.89
C GLU A 257 13.17 9.69 10.15
N ASN A 258 13.80 8.77 9.42
CA ASN A 258 15.03 9.06 8.67
C ASN A 258 14.81 9.81 7.35
N ASN A 259 13.65 9.64 6.72
CA ASN A 259 13.35 10.23 5.41
C ASN A 259 12.48 11.50 5.49
N PHE A 260 11.70 11.64 6.56
CA PHE A 260 10.81 12.77 6.78
C PHE A 260 11.12 13.37 8.16
N ASN A 261 12.03 14.32 8.18
CA ASN A 261 12.40 15.04 9.40
C ASN A 261 11.33 16.12 9.70
N TYR A 262 10.07 15.67 9.90
CA TYR A 262 8.99 16.56 10.27
C TYR A 262 9.16 17.02 11.72
N GLU A 263 8.91 18.30 11.96
CA GLU A 263 8.84 18.83 13.33
C GLU A 263 7.49 18.48 13.97
N ILE A 264 7.49 18.19 15.28
CA ILE A 264 6.25 18.02 16.05
C ILE A 264 5.41 19.30 15.88
N GLY A 265 4.18 19.14 15.41
CA GLY A 265 3.30 20.26 15.06
C GLY A 265 3.10 20.47 13.56
N ASP A 266 3.88 19.81 12.69
CA ASP A 266 3.69 19.78 11.24
C ASP A 266 2.78 18.59 10.86
N ILE A 267 1.46 18.76 11.07
CA ILE A 267 0.48 17.68 10.92
C ILE A 267 0.18 17.41 9.44
N ASN A 268 0.19 18.43 8.61
CA ASN A 268 -0.05 18.31 7.17
C ASN A 268 1.21 17.90 6.37
N GLN A 269 2.37 17.87 7.05
CA GLN A 269 3.65 17.38 6.53
C GLN A 269 4.19 18.23 5.34
N ASP A 270 3.96 19.55 5.39
CA ASP A 270 4.45 20.49 4.37
C ASP A 270 5.79 21.18 4.75
N PHE A 271 6.43 20.72 5.85
CA PHE A 271 7.67 21.26 6.44
C PHE A 271 7.53 22.68 7.02
N MET A 272 6.31 23.13 7.30
CA MET A 272 6.05 24.43 7.92
C MET A 272 4.97 24.33 8.99
N ILE A 273 5.29 24.57 10.24
CA ILE A 273 4.28 24.67 11.30
C ILE A 273 3.52 25.99 11.15
N ASN A 274 2.26 25.93 10.71
CA ASN A 274 1.43 27.10 10.43
C ASN A 274 -0.07 26.85 10.70
N ILE A 275 -0.92 27.77 10.25
CA ILE A 275 -2.39 27.67 10.48
C ILE A 275 -3.01 26.44 9.82
N LEU A 276 -2.39 25.87 8.77
CA LEU A 276 -2.93 24.69 8.09
C LEU A 276 -2.83 23.45 8.96
N ASP A 277 -1.83 23.35 9.84
CA ASP A 277 -1.69 22.28 10.82
C ASP A 277 -2.77 22.34 11.88
N ILE A 278 -3.13 23.55 12.31
CA ILE A 278 -4.27 23.74 13.22
C ILE A 278 -5.57 23.26 12.57
N VAL A 279 -5.76 23.52 11.29
CA VAL A 279 -6.94 23.04 10.54
C VAL A 279 -6.89 21.53 10.42
N ALA A 280 -5.73 20.94 10.11
CA ALA A 280 -5.56 19.49 9.99
C ALA A 280 -5.90 18.77 11.30
N ILE A 281 -5.33 19.18 12.44
CA ILE A 281 -5.61 18.57 13.74
C ILE A 281 -7.08 18.77 14.16
N ALA A 282 -7.65 19.95 13.95
CA ALA A 282 -9.05 20.23 14.28
C ALA A 282 -10.01 19.35 13.46
N THR A 283 -9.72 19.19 12.17
CA THR A 283 -10.49 18.31 11.28
C THR A 283 -10.37 16.86 11.73
N GLY A 284 -9.16 16.37 12.00
CA GLY A 284 -8.95 15.01 12.48
C GLY A 284 -9.68 14.69 13.79
N ILE A 285 -9.71 15.64 14.75
CA ILE A 285 -10.48 15.47 15.99
C ILE A 285 -11.99 15.38 15.71
N LEU A 286 -12.51 16.16 14.75
CA LEU A 286 -13.95 16.18 14.42
C LEU A 286 -14.38 14.97 13.61
N ASP A 287 -13.52 14.44 12.75
CA ASP A 287 -13.83 13.33 11.83
C ASP A 287 -13.61 11.94 12.45
N GLY A 288 -13.19 11.88 13.72
CA GLY A 288 -13.12 10.62 14.48
C GLY A 288 -11.74 10.03 14.67
N GLY A 289 -10.68 10.78 14.37
CA GLY A 289 -9.33 10.43 14.75
C GLY A 289 -8.26 10.81 13.71
N ILE A 290 -7.05 10.98 14.21
CA ILE A 290 -5.81 11.14 13.44
C ILE A 290 -5.04 9.83 13.60
N ASN A 291 -4.50 9.28 12.52
CA ASN A 291 -3.81 8.00 12.50
C ASN A 291 -2.40 8.12 11.90
N GLY A 292 -1.59 7.11 12.14
CA GLY A 292 -0.24 7.02 11.58
C GLY A 292 0.69 8.10 12.15
N ILE A 293 1.63 8.58 11.34
CA ILE A 293 2.61 9.59 11.79
C ILE A 293 1.95 10.92 12.16
N ALA A 294 0.86 11.31 11.48
CA ALA A 294 0.12 12.50 11.85
C ALA A 294 -0.35 12.47 13.33
N TYR A 295 -0.56 11.28 13.89
CA TYR A 295 -0.85 11.12 15.32
C TYR A 295 0.31 11.61 16.18
N TYR A 296 1.54 11.15 15.90
CA TYR A 296 2.73 11.55 16.66
C TYR A 296 3.03 13.04 16.51
N LEU A 297 2.82 13.59 15.29
CA LEU A 297 3.03 15.02 15.03
C LEU A 297 1.97 15.88 15.69
N ALA A 298 0.77 15.35 15.88
CA ALA A 298 -0.37 16.03 16.48
C ALA A 298 -0.38 15.99 18.02
N ASP A 299 0.27 15.01 18.64
CA ASP A 299 0.46 14.94 20.08
C ASP A 299 1.65 15.85 20.50
N VAL A 300 1.42 17.15 20.42
CA VAL A 300 2.47 18.17 20.62
C VAL A 300 2.92 18.27 22.08
N ASN A 301 2.07 17.86 23.02
CA ASN A 301 2.37 17.87 24.44
C ASN A 301 2.90 16.53 24.98
N GLY A 302 2.84 15.45 24.19
CA GLY A 302 3.35 14.12 24.53
C GLY A 302 2.54 13.41 25.61
N ASP A 303 1.22 13.66 25.69
CA ASP A 303 0.34 13.05 26.69
C ASP A 303 -0.46 11.84 26.17
N ASP A 304 -0.16 11.38 24.93
CA ASP A 304 -0.84 10.30 24.19
C ASP A 304 -2.33 10.59 23.91
N LEU A 305 -2.77 11.85 23.95
CA LEU A 305 -4.14 12.27 23.70
C LEU A 305 -4.19 13.47 22.74
N ILE A 306 -4.64 13.28 21.51
CA ILE A 306 -4.86 14.39 20.59
C ILE A 306 -6.14 15.14 20.97
N ASN A 307 -5.98 16.40 21.40
CA ASN A 307 -7.08 17.23 21.86
C ASN A 307 -6.80 18.75 21.69
N ILE A 308 -7.64 19.58 22.30
CA ILE A 308 -7.50 21.04 22.22
C ILE A 308 -6.18 21.59 22.81
N LEU A 309 -5.53 20.84 23.70
CA LEU A 309 -4.27 21.30 24.30
C LEU A 309 -3.13 21.25 23.29
N ASP A 310 -3.15 20.30 22.35
CA ASP A 310 -2.19 20.22 21.25
C ASP A 310 -2.36 21.38 20.28
N ILE A 311 -3.60 21.72 19.95
CA ILE A 311 -3.90 22.92 19.14
C ILE A 311 -3.33 24.19 19.81
N ILE A 312 -3.48 24.33 21.12
CA ILE A 312 -2.94 25.48 21.85
C ILE A 312 -1.40 25.49 21.77
N ASN A 313 -0.75 24.32 21.86
CA ASN A 313 0.70 24.24 21.75
C ASN A 313 1.18 24.60 20.34
N ILE A 314 0.50 24.17 19.29
CA ILE A 314 0.80 24.57 17.90
C ILE A 314 0.66 26.09 17.73
N VAL A 315 -0.41 26.68 18.28
CA VAL A 315 -0.59 28.15 18.25
C VAL A 315 0.59 28.85 18.94
N ASN A 316 1.07 28.35 20.08
CA ASN A 316 2.22 28.91 20.77
C ASN A 316 3.50 28.80 19.92
N ILE A 317 3.76 27.65 19.28
CA ILE A 317 4.89 27.46 18.37
C ILE A 317 4.84 28.51 17.23
N ILE A 318 3.66 28.70 16.60
CA ILE A 318 3.48 29.66 15.50
C ILE A 318 3.72 31.11 15.96
N LEU A 319 3.37 31.45 17.20
CA LEU A 319 3.51 32.79 17.73
C LEU A 319 4.93 33.09 18.22
N GLU A 320 5.75 32.07 18.50
CA GLU A 320 7.15 32.23 18.97
C GLU A 320 8.15 32.26 17.78
N ASN A 321 7.75 31.87 16.57
CA ASN A 321 8.50 31.94 15.32
C ASN A 321 8.18 33.24 14.56
#